data_c45df93eaa5b2d1b9d10553abc70f7cb
#
_entry.id   c45df93eaa5b2d1b9d10553abc70f7cb
#
_cell.length_a   1.000
_cell.length_b   1.000
_cell.length_c   1.000
_cell.angle_alpha   90.00
_cell.angle_beta   90.00
_cell.angle_gamma   90.00
#
_symmetry.space_group_name_H-M   'P 1'
#
loop_
_entity.id
_entity.type
_entity.pdbx_description
1 polymer ?
#
loop_
_entity_poly.entity_id
_entity_poly.type
_entity_poly.pdbx_seq_one_letter_code
_entity_poly.pdbx_strand_id
1 'polypeptide(L)'
;VLTHKPWNPESLLWLGCTFMLALSPGAVVAGLFADGSVAQMAANITVLPVAILVSIIVWFQVNHRVYRSPIWLADTFGFNRNNTGRCLMLGLVTGLGLVLISMVLALLTSQLIHALGDQAEPQKLVTLIAEESAKKENIPTLIFFVVMAVVVAPIAEEILFRGILYPAIKQIGYPRLAAIGTALLFALFHVNLLTFASLTVVALGLIALYEFTDNLLAPITAHAVFNASNLIMLFWR
;
A
#
# COMPACT_ATOMS: atom_id res chain seq x y z
N VAL A 1 3.44 17.78 12.85
CA VAL A 1 4.15 18.08 11.59
C VAL A 1 5.30 17.11 11.44
N LEU A 2 5.39 16.50 10.26
CA LEU A 2 6.39 15.49 9.95
C LEU A 2 7.82 16.07 10.08
N THR A 3 8.69 15.35 10.80
CA THR A 3 10.11 15.74 10.92
C THR A 3 10.82 15.61 9.58
N HIS A 4 11.92 16.36 9.39
CA HIS A 4 12.75 16.26 8.19
C HIS A 4 13.38 14.86 8.10
N LYS A 5 13.30 14.23 6.92
CA LYS A 5 13.85 12.91 6.66
C LYS A 5 15.21 13.00 5.97
N PRO A 6 16.17 12.11 6.28
CA PRO A 6 17.54 12.19 5.79
C PRO A 6 17.69 11.63 4.36
N TRP A 7 16.73 11.91 3.47
CA TRP A 7 16.76 11.39 2.10
C TRP A 7 17.68 12.22 1.22
N ASN A 8 18.60 11.55 0.52
CA ASN A 8 19.32 12.15 -0.60
C ASN A 8 18.42 12.05 -1.85
N PRO A 9 18.04 13.17 -2.49
CA PRO A 9 17.19 13.14 -3.69
C PRO A 9 17.71 12.24 -4.81
N GLU A 10 19.04 12.20 -5.02
CA GLU A 10 19.66 11.34 -6.04
C GLU A 10 19.47 9.85 -5.73
N SER A 11 19.39 9.49 -4.45
CA SER A 11 19.17 8.10 -4.04
C SER A 11 17.79 7.57 -4.43
N LEU A 12 16.80 8.45 -4.68
CA LEU A 12 15.47 8.06 -5.16
C LEU A 12 15.52 7.50 -6.58
N LEU A 13 16.49 7.90 -7.40
CA LEU A 13 16.71 7.28 -8.71
C LEU A 13 17.09 5.81 -8.57
N TRP A 14 17.94 5.49 -7.58
CA TRP A 14 18.28 4.10 -7.27
C TRP A 14 17.07 3.31 -6.81
N LEU A 15 16.20 3.91 -5.98
CA LEU A 15 14.94 3.27 -5.58
C LEU A 15 14.07 2.95 -6.79
N GLY A 16 13.88 3.89 -7.71
CA GLY A 16 13.10 3.69 -8.93
C GLY A 16 13.70 2.62 -9.85
N CYS A 17 15.02 2.68 -10.11
CA CYS A 17 15.71 1.69 -10.94
C CYS A 17 15.63 0.28 -10.35
N THR A 18 15.89 0.13 -9.06
CA THR A 18 15.83 -1.18 -8.39
C THR A 18 14.41 -1.72 -8.34
N PHE A 19 13.40 -0.85 -8.19
CA PHE A 19 12.00 -1.24 -8.25
C PHE A 19 11.62 -1.80 -9.63
N MET A 20 11.99 -1.11 -10.71
CA MET A 20 11.75 -1.59 -12.08
C MET A 20 12.47 -2.92 -12.35
N LEU A 21 13.72 -3.05 -11.89
CA LEU A 21 14.48 -4.30 -12.00
C LEU A 21 13.87 -5.43 -11.17
N ALA A 22 13.32 -5.16 -9.99
CA ALA A 22 12.72 -6.17 -9.14
C ALA A 22 11.33 -6.63 -9.64
N LEU A 23 10.60 -5.77 -10.35
CA LEU A 23 9.31 -6.13 -10.95
C LEU A 23 9.46 -7.12 -12.12
N SER A 24 10.49 -6.98 -12.95
CA SER A 24 10.63 -7.74 -14.18
C SER A 24 10.74 -9.26 -13.96
N PRO A 25 11.58 -9.80 -13.03
CA PRO A 25 11.61 -11.22 -12.74
C PRO A 25 10.28 -11.74 -12.19
N GLY A 26 9.60 -10.93 -11.36
CA GLY A 26 8.32 -11.29 -10.78
C GLY A 26 7.24 -11.50 -11.84
N ALA A 27 7.15 -10.62 -12.83
CA ALA A 27 6.23 -10.77 -13.96
C ALA A 27 6.54 -12.03 -14.78
N VAL A 28 7.83 -12.34 -15.01
CA VAL A 28 8.25 -13.57 -15.67
C VAL A 28 7.84 -14.80 -14.87
N VAL A 29 8.12 -14.82 -13.56
CA VAL A 29 7.74 -15.93 -12.67
C VAL A 29 6.23 -16.15 -12.66
N ALA A 30 5.43 -15.09 -12.58
CA ALA A 30 3.98 -15.21 -12.65
C ALA A 30 3.50 -15.81 -13.98
N GLY A 31 4.17 -15.49 -15.08
CA GLY A 31 3.86 -16.01 -16.42
C GLY A 31 4.27 -17.48 -16.64
N LEU A 32 5.06 -18.10 -15.73
CA LEU A 32 5.40 -19.53 -15.80
C LEU A 32 4.27 -20.45 -15.32
N PHE A 33 3.28 -19.90 -14.63
CA PHE A 33 2.15 -20.66 -14.12
C PHE A 33 0.96 -20.60 -15.08
N ALA A 34 0.13 -21.65 -15.08
CA ALA A 34 -1.09 -21.69 -15.89
C ALA A 34 -2.03 -20.53 -15.51
N ASP A 35 -2.64 -19.92 -16.52
CA ASP A 35 -3.56 -18.81 -16.34
C ASP A 35 -4.73 -19.17 -15.42
N GLY A 36 -5.00 -18.31 -14.45
CA GLY A 36 -6.03 -18.53 -13.44
C GLY A 36 -5.69 -19.56 -12.37
N SER A 37 -4.49 -20.14 -12.37
CA SER A 37 -4.07 -21.07 -11.30
C SER A 37 -3.82 -20.32 -9.99
N VAL A 38 -4.00 -21.04 -8.86
CA VAL A 38 -3.66 -20.55 -7.52
C VAL A 38 -2.20 -20.10 -7.43
N ALA A 39 -1.29 -20.82 -8.11
CA ALA A 39 0.13 -20.48 -8.14
C ALA A 39 0.39 -19.15 -8.86
N GLN A 40 -0.27 -18.91 -10.01
CA GLN A 40 -0.20 -17.62 -10.70
C GLN A 40 -0.76 -16.49 -9.84
N MET A 41 -1.88 -16.73 -9.16
CA MET A 41 -2.50 -15.76 -8.27
C MET A 41 -1.57 -15.41 -7.09
N ALA A 42 -0.98 -16.42 -6.46
CA ALA A 42 -0.01 -16.22 -5.39
C ALA A 42 1.24 -15.47 -5.87
N ALA A 43 1.73 -15.77 -7.06
CA ALA A 43 2.83 -15.03 -7.66
C ALA A 43 2.45 -13.55 -7.88
N ASN A 44 1.30 -13.28 -8.50
CA ASN A 44 0.85 -11.91 -8.80
C ASN A 44 0.68 -11.06 -7.54
N ILE A 45 0.10 -11.60 -6.46
CA ILE A 45 -0.08 -10.85 -5.20
C ILE A 45 1.26 -10.60 -4.48
N THR A 46 2.25 -11.45 -4.71
CA THR A 46 3.55 -11.39 -4.03
C THR A 46 4.54 -10.47 -4.75
N VAL A 47 4.46 -10.40 -6.08
CA VAL A 47 5.45 -9.68 -6.92
C VAL A 47 5.60 -8.22 -6.50
N LEU A 48 4.51 -7.48 -6.38
CA LEU A 48 4.57 -6.05 -6.09
C LEU A 48 5.11 -5.76 -4.68
N PRO A 49 4.58 -6.33 -3.58
CA PRO A 49 5.12 -6.10 -2.25
C PRO A 49 6.58 -6.54 -2.11
N VAL A 50 6.96 -7.67 -2.71
CA VAL A 50 8.35 -8.14 -2.67
C VAL A 50 9.28 -7.21 -3.45
N ALA A 51 8.89 -6.75 -4.64
CA ALA A 51 9.66 -5.78 -5.41
C ALA A 51 9.86 -4.47 -4.64
N ILE A 52 8.83 -3.99 -3.95
CA ILE A 52 8.91 -2.82 -3.08
C ILE A 52 9.92 -3.07 -1.95
N LEU A 53 9.79 -4.16 -1.22
CA LEU A 53 10.67 -4.47 -0.08
C LEU A 53 12.13 -4.65 -0.50
N VAL A 54 12.38 -5.38 -1.59
CA VAL A 54 13.72 -5.54 -2.16
C VAL A 54 14.32 -4.19 -2.54
N SER A 55 13.54 -3.35 -3.21
CA SER A 55 13.98 -2.00 -3.62
C SER A 55 14.31 -1.11 -2.43
N ILE A 56 13.51 -1.17 -1.38
CA ILE A 56 13.75 -0.45 -0.13
C ILE A 56 15.05 -0.94 0.53
N ILE A 57 15.26 -2.26 0.61
CA ILE A 57 16.48 -2.84 1.20
C ILE A 57 17.72 -2.38 0.41
N VAL A 58 17.69 -2.49 -0.91
CA VAL A 58 18.80 -2.04 -1.77
C VAL A 58 19.02 -0.53 -1.60
N TRP A 59 17.95 0.25 -1.58
CA TRP A 59 18.02 1.69 -1.41
C TRP A 59 18.66 2.09 -0.06
N PHE A 60 18.33 1.38 1.05
CA PHE A 60 19.00 1.57 2.33
C PHE A 60 20.50 1.24 2.25
N GLN A 61 20.86 0.15 1.57
CA GLN A 61 22.28 -0.22 1.40
C GLN A 61 23.05 0.85 0.58
N VAL A 62 22.44 1.40 -0.47
CA VAL A 62 23.01 2.48 -1.27
C VAL A 62 23.21 3.73 -0.41
N ASN A 63 22.18 4.14 0.36
CA ASN A 63 22.32 5.31 1.24
C ASN A 63 23.42 5.10 2.29
N HIS A 64 23.51 3.91 2.87
CA HIS A 64 24.53 3.62 3.88
C HIS A 64 25.96 3.57 3.29
N ARG A 65 26.16 2.88 2.15
CA ARG A 65 27.49 2.61 1.60
C ARG A 65 27.99 3.71 0.66
N VAL A 66 27.14 4.26 -0.19
CA VAL A 66 27.51 5.22 -1.22
C VAL A 66 27.42 6.65 -0.68
N TYR A 67 26.28 6.99 -0.09
CA TYR A 67 26.04 8.36 0.39
C TYR A 67 26.52 8.57 1.85
N ARG A 68 27.00 7.51 2.52
CA ARG A 68 27.46 7.54 3.92
C ARG A 68 26.46 8.19 4.88
N SER A 69 25.19 8.10 4.54
CA SER A 69 24.06 8.59 5.32
C SER A 69 23.37 7.38 5.99
N PRO A 70 23.73 7.02 7.24
CA PRO A 70 23.12 5.89 7.90
C PRO A 70 21.65 6.22 8.19
N ILE A 71 20.74 5.45 7.60
CA ILE A 71 19.31 5.55 7.82
C ILE A 71 18.93 4.48 8.84
N TRP A 72 18.58 4.93 10.05
CA TRP A 72 18.07 4.05 11.09
C TRP A 72 16.55 3.97 10.97
N LEU A 73 16.03 2.81 10.58
CA LEU A 73 14.59 2.57 10.35
C LEU A 73 13.72 3.05 11.51
N ALA A 74 14.13 2.74 12.73
CA ALA A 74 13.36 3.06 13.91
C ALA A 74 13.20 4.57 14.13
N ASP A 75 14.30 5.33 13.99
CA ASP A 75 14.29 6.78 14.17
C ASP A 75 13.60 7.49 13.00
N THR A 76 13.92 7.05 11.80
CA THR A 76 13.46 7.71 10.57
C THR A 76 11.96 7.57 10.35
N PHE A 77 11.40 6.41 10.70
CA PHE A 77 9.96 6.14 10.57
C PHE A 77 9.18 6.36 11.87
N GLY A 78 9.84 6.83 12.92
CA GLY A 78 9.22 7.19 14.20
C GLY A 78 8.89 6.01 15.11
N PHE A 79 9.41 4.80 14.84
CA PHE A 79 9.13 3.60 15.65
C PHE A 79 9.72 3.66 17.06
N ASN A 80 10.74 4.51 17.30
CA ASN A 80 11.36 4.71 18.63
C ASN A 80 10.54 5.61 19.55
N ARG A 81 9.43 6.18 19.09
CA ARG A 81 8.65 7.11 19.88
C ARG A 81 7.79 6.36 20.89
N ASN A 82 7.75 6.85 22.14
CA ASN A 82 6.91 6.29 23.20
C ASN A 82 5.42 6.62 23.02
N ASN A 83 4.91 6.46 21.80
CA ASN A 83 3.51 6.77 21.44
C ASN A 83 2.82 5.59 20.72
N THR A 84 3.37 4.38 20.81
CA THR A 84 2.87 3.18 20.12
C THR A 84 1.38 2.96 20.33
N GLY A 85 0.91 2.97 21.58
CA GLY A 85 -0.51 2.76 21.88
C GLY A 85 -1.42 3.83 21.25
N ARG A 86 -0.99 5.10 21.26
CA ARG A 86 -1.70 6.19 20.60
C ARG A 86 -1.73 5.99 19.08
N CYS A 87 -0.63 5.57 18.47
CA CYS A 87 -0.54 5.31 17.03
C CYS A 87 -1.47 4.17 16.61
N LEU A 88 -1.50 3.07 17.37
CA LEU A 88 -2.39 1.93 17.11
C LEU A 88 -3.86 2.35 17.24
N MET A 89 -4.23 3.10 18.27
CA MET A 89 -5.61 3.56 18.46
C MET A 89 -6.04 4.53 17.35
N LEU A 90 -5.20 5.52 17.00
CA LEU A 90 -5.48 6.45 15.92
C LEU A 90 -5.54 5.73 14.58
N GLY A 91 -4.67 4.75 14.35
CA GLY A 91 -4.69 3.90 13.18
C GLY A 91 -6.01 3.13 13.06
N LEU A 92 -6.45 2.49 14.15
CA LEU A 92 -7.71 1.75 14.19
C LEU A 92 -8.91 2.67 13.87
N VAL A 93 -9.03 3.80 14.57
CA VAL A 93 -10.15 4.74 14.37
C VAL A 93 -10.15 5.31 12.96
N THR A 94 -8.97 5.74 12.47
CA THR A 94 -8.85 6.28 11.11
C THR A 94 -9.15 5.21 10.07
N GLY A 95 -8.64 3.98 10.23
CA GLY A 95 -8.89 2.87 9.31
C GLY A 95 -10.37 2.57 9.17
N LEU A 96 -11.10 2.46 10.29
CA LEU A 96 -12.55 2.26 10.27
C LEU A 96 -13.30 3.44 9.63
N GLY A 97 -12.89 4.69 9.93
CA GLY A 97 -13.45 5.88 9.28
C GLY A 97 -13.25 5.88 7.76
N LEU A 98 -12.06 5.49 7.31
CA LEU A 98 -11.74 5.38 5.87
C LEU A 98 -12.56 4.28 5.17
N VAL A 99 -12.90 3.18 5.86
CA VAL A 99 -13.84 2.16 5.33
C VAL A 99 -15.19 2.79 5.00
N LEU A 100 -15.76 3.55 5.93
CA LEU A 100 -17.06 4.19 5.72
C LEU A 100 -17.04 5.17 4.54
N ILE A 101 -16.02 6.02 4.48
CA ILE A 101 -15.86 6.98 3.39
C ILE A 101 -15.67 6.25 2.05
N SER A 102 -14.85 5.20 2.02
CA SER A 102 -14.59 4.44 0.79
C SER A 102 -15.83 3.71 0.28
N MET A 103 -16.69 3.21 1.17
CA MET A 103 -17.97 2.59 0.79
C MET A 103 -18.88 3.58 0.06
N VAL A 104 -19.01 4.80 0.60
CA VAL A 104 -19.82 5.85 -0.05
C VAL A 104 -19.24 6.21 -1.42
N LEU A 105 -17.92 6.40 -1.51
CA LEU A 105 -17.25 6.72 -2.77
C LEU A 105 -17.36 5.59 -3.79
N ALA A 106 -17.23 4.34 -3.37
CA ALA A 106 -17.38 3.19 -4.26
C ALA A 106 -18.79 3.09 -4.82
N LEU A 107 -19.83 3.35 -4.00
CA LEU A 107 -21.22 3.41 -4.45
C LEU A 107 -21.44 4.52 -5.48
N LEU A 108 -20.94 5.73 -5.22
CA LEU A 108 -21.06 6.87 -6.16
C LEU A 108 -20.32 6.58 -7.46
N THR A 109 -19.11 6.02 -7.38
CA THR A 109 -18.32 5.65 -8.59
C THR A 109 -19.01 4.55 -9.38
N SER A 110 -19.58 3.55 -8.72
CA SER A 110 -20.34 2.48 -9.36
C SER A 110 -21.56 3.04 -10.13
N GLN A 111 -22.32 3.94 -9.51
CA GLN A 111 -23.47 4.58 -10.14
C GLN A 111 -23.03 5.40 -11.37
N LEU A 112 -21.90 6.12 -11.28
CA LEU A 112 -21.37 6.89 -12.40
C LEU A 112 -20.94 5.97 -13.55
N ILE A 113 -20.23 4.87 -13.27
CA ILE A 113 -19.80 3.90 -14.28
C ILE A 113 -21.03 3.32 -14.99
N HIS A 114 -22.08 2.93 -14.25
CA HIS A 114 -23.33 2.43 -14.83
C HIS A 114 -24.04 3.50 -15.68
N ALA A 115 -24.06 4.75 -15.24
CA ALA A 115 -24.66 5.85 -16.01
C ALA A 115 -23.92 6.12 -17.32
N LEU A 116 -22.63 5.78 -17.40
CA LEU A 116 -21.82 5.87 -18.62
C LEU A 116 -21.96 4.62 -19.52
N GLY A 117 -22.77 3.64 -19.12
CA GLY A 117 -23.04 2.42 -19.90
C GLY A 117 -22.01 1.31 -19.73
N ASP A 118 -21.18 1.37 -18.70
CA ASP A 118 -20.15 0.38 -18.40
C ASP A 118 -20.48 -0.41 -17.11
N GLN A 119 -19.72 -1.46 -16.82
CA GLN A 119 -19.88 -2.28 -15.62
C GLN A 119 -18.76 -1.99 -14.61
N ALA A 120 -19.17 -1.84 -13.34
CA ALA A 120 -18.24 -1.64 -12.24
C ALA A 120 -17.63 -2.98 -11.82
N GLU A 121 -16.38 -3.22 -12.19
CA GLU A 121 -15.65 -4.44 -11.82
C GLU A 121 -14.91 -4.30 -10.49
N PRO A 122 -15.06 -5.25 -9.55
CA PRO A 122 -14.28 -5.27 -8.33
C PRO A 122 -12.80 -5.52 -8.61
N GLN A 123 -11.94 -5.21 -7.63
CA GLN A 123 -10.52 -5.53 -7.77
C GLN A 123 -10.31 -7.03 -7.95
N LYS A 124 -9.45 -7.40 -8.90
CA LYS A 124 -9.14 -8.80 -9.22
C LYS A 124 -8.71 -9.63 -8.00
N LEU A 125 -7.95 -9.04 -7.09
CA LEU A 125 -7.55 -9.69 -5.84
C LEU A 125 -8.76 -10.07 -4.97
N VAL A 126 -9.75 -9.19 -4.86
CA VAL A 126 -10.96 -9.41 -4.05
C VAL A 126 -11.78 -10.56 -4.61
N THR A 127 -11.94 -10.63 -5.94
CA THR A 127 -12.65 -11.75 -6.60
C THR A 127 -11.93 -13.08 -6.38
N LEU A 128 -10.59 -13.10 -6.49
CA LEU A 128 -9.79 -14.30 -6.28
C LEU A 128 -9.88 -14.84 -4.84
N ILE A 129 -9.81 -13.95 -3.84
CA ILE A 129 -9.97 -14.34 -2.44
C ILE A 129 -11.39 -14.89 -2.19
N ALA A 130 -12.42 -14.29 -2.79
CA ALA A 130 -13.80 -14.78 -2.69
C ALA A 130 -13.94 -16.17 -3.29
N GLU A 131 -13.40 -16.41 -4.48
CA GLU A 131 -13.43 -17.71 -5.16
C GLU A 131 -12.71 -18.80 -4.36
N GLU A 132 -11.52 -18.53 -3.83
CA GLU A 132 -10.78 -19.47 -3.00
C GLU A 132 -11.48 -19.75 -1.66
N SER A 133 -12.10 -18.74 -1.07
CA SER A 133 -12.87 -18.93 0.17
C SER A 133 -14.10 -19.82 -0.02
N ALA A 134 -14.74 -19.73 -1.18
CA ALA A 134 -15.91 -20.55 -1.52
C ALA A 134 -15.56 -22.04 -1.68
N LYS A 135 -14.36 -22.35 -2.12
CA LYS A 135 -13.90 -23.75 -2.32
C LYS A 135 -13.72 -24.53 -1.02
N LYS A 136 -13.51 -23.85 0.13
CA LYS A 136 -13.27 -24.43 1.48
C LYS A 136 -12.14 -25.47 1.58
N GLU A 137 -11.43 -25.74 0.51
CA GLU A 137 -10.49 -26.87 0.42
C GLU A 137 -9.04 -26.47 0.73
N ASN A 138 -8.71 -25.16 0.65
CA ASN A 138 -7.31 -24.72 0.76
C ASN A 138 -7.11 -23.56 1.76
N ILE A 139 -7.37 -23.86 3.03
CA ILE A 139 -7.20 -22.91 4.14
C ILE A 139 -5.79 -22.26 4.15
N PRO A 140 -4.67 -22.99 3.93
CA PRO A 140 -3.35 -22.39 3.89
C PRO A 140 -3.20 -21.30 2.81
N THR A 141 -3.75 -21.49 1.63
CA THR A 141 -3.76 -20.49 0.56
C THR A 141 -4.56 -19.25 0.93
N LEU A 142 -5.72 -19.44 1.54
CA LEU A 142 -6.53 -18.32 2.02
C LEU A 142 -5.80 -17.51 3.09
N ILE A 143 -5.18 -18.17 4.07
CA ILE A 143 -4.36 -17.51 5.09
C ILE A 143 -3.22 -16.73 4.44
N PHE A 144 -2.54 -17.32 3.46
CA PHE A 144 -1.47 -16.65 2.72
C PHE A 144 -1.97 -15.35 2.07
N PHE A 145 -3.10 -15.39 1.35
CA PHE A 145 -3.67 -14.20 0.71
C PHE A 145 -4.08 -13.12 1.72
N VAL A 146 -4.69 -13.54 2.82
CA VAL A 146 -5.07 -12.60 3.90
C VAL A 146 -3.84 -11.95 4.52
N VAL A 147 -2.79 -12.72 4.83
CA VAL A 147 -1.54 -12.18 5.39
C VAL A 147 -0.87 -11.22 4.40
N MET A 148 -0.82 -11.57 3.12
CA MET A 148 -0.26 -10.69 2.10
C MET A 148 -1.04 -9.38 2.00
N ALA A 149 -2.38 -9.43 1.94
CA ALA A 149 -3.23 -8.25 1.76
C ALA A 149 -3.33 -7.36 3.02
N VAL A 150 -3.32 -7.96 4.23
CA VAL A 150 -3.57 -7.23 5.48
C VAL A 150 -2.27 -6.81 6.17
N VAL A 151 -1.18 -7.52 5.95
CA VAL A 151 0.08 -7.27 6.68
C VAL A 151 1.20 -6.85 5.74
N VAL A 152 1.57 -7.71 4.79
CA VAL A 152 2.79 -7.53 4.00
C VAL A 152 2.68 -6.34 3.04
N ALA A 153 1.59 -6.27 2.27
CA ALA A 153 1.37 -5.18 1.32
C ALA A 153 1.25 -3.82 2.04
N PRO A 154 0.41 -3.64 3.09
CA PRO A 154 0.36 -2.40 3.84
C PRO A 154 1.71 -1.94 4.38
N ILE A 155 2.53 -2.83 4.95
CA ILE A 155 3.86 -2.46 5.43
C ILE A 155 4.74 -1.95 4.29
N ALA A 156 4.83 -2.71 3.19
CA ALA A 156 5.65 -2.36 2.04
C ALA A 156 5.21 -1.02 1.42
N GLU A 157 3.91 -0.85 1.21
CA GLU A 157 3.33 0.33 0.58
C GLU A 157 3.47 1.57 1.47
N GLU A 158 3.21 1.47 2.78
CA GLU A 158 3.35 2.62 3.67
C GLU A 158 4.81 3.08 3.78
N ILE A 159 5.78 2.15 3.84
CA ILE A 159 7.20 2.52 3.82
C ILE A 159 7.54 3.25 2.52
N LEU A 160 7.11 2.73 1.37
CA LEU A 160 7.38 3.35 0.08
C LEU A 160 6.70 4.71 -0.06
N PHE A 161 5.38 4.76 0.10
CA PHE A 161 4.60 5.96 -0.20
C PHE A 161 4.71 7.02 0.88
N ARG A 162 4.49 6.66 2.16
CA ARG A 162 4.47 7.62 3.29
C ARG A 162 5.83 7.78 3.92
N GLY A 163 6.61 6.70 3.97
CA GLY A 163 7.94 6.73 4.54
C GLY A 163 8.97 7.42 3.65
N ILE A 164 8.90 7.22 2.32
CA ILE A 164 9.95 7.65 1.38
C ILE A 164 9.44 8.70 0.39
N LEU A 165 8.50 8.35 -0.50
CA LEU A 165 8.12 9.20 -1.63
C LEU A 165 7.48 10.51 -1.19
N TYR A 166 6.48 10.45 -0.32
CA TYR A 166 5.79 11.64 0.17
C TYR A 166 6.74 12.64 0.84
N PRO A 167 7.52 12.28 1.88
CA PRO A 167 8.42 13.23 2.50
C PRO A 167 9.53 13.71 1.57
N ALA A 168 10.01 12.89 0.65
CA ALA A 168 11.03 13.31 -0.31
C ALA A 168 10.54 14.45 -1.20
N ILE A 169 9.35 14.32 -1.81
CA ILE A 169 8.77 15.38 -2.66
C ILE A 169 8.39 16.60 -1.82
N LYS A 170 7.85 16.39 -0.61
CA LYS A 170 7.50 17.49 0.31
C LYS A 170 8.69 18.35 0.67
N GLN A 171 9.85 17.73 0.95
CA GLN A 171 11.06 18.40 1.44
C GLN A 171 11.78 19.23 0.37
N ILE A 172 11.61 18.91 -0.90
CA ILE A 172 12.11 19.75 -2.00
C ILE A 172 11.20 20.94 -2.31
N GLY A 173 10.17 21.19 -1.48
CA GLY A 173 9.36 22.42 -1.52
C GLY A 173 7.97 22.26 -2.16
N TYR A 174 7.53 21.06 -2.49
CA TYR A 174 6.25 20.81 -3.15
C TYR A 174 5.25 20.00 -2.30
N PRO A 175 4.80 20.51 -1.12
CA PRO A 175 3.98 19.71 -0.19
C PRO A 175 2.60 19.31 -0.76
N ARG A 176 1.97 20.15 -1.58
CA ARG A 176 0.68 19.83 -2.21
C ARG A 176 0.85 18.79 -3.30
N LEU A 177 1.88 18.91 -4.12
CA LEU A 177 2.23 17.92 -5.15
C LEU A 177 2.60 16.58 -4.50
N ALA A 178 3.35 16.60 -3.40
CA ALA A 178 3.67 15.41 -2.64
C ALA A 178 2.40 14.68 -2.19
N ALA A 179 1.46 15.39 -1.55
CA ALA A 179 0.25 14.77 -1.03
C ALA A 179 -0.65 14.24 -2.16
N ILE A 180 -1.01 15.10 -3.12
CA ILE A 180 -1.93 14.73 -4.20
C ILE A 180 -1.26 13.73 -5.17
N GLY A 181 -0.01 13.99 -5.58
CA GLY A 181 0.70 13.15 -6.53
C GLY A 181 0.94 11.74 -6.01
N THR A 182 1.39 11.59 -4.75
CA THR A 182 1.60 10.25 -4.18
C THR A 182 0.29 9.52 -3.88
N ALA A 183 -0.80 10.24 -3.56
CA ALA A 183 -2.11 9.64 -3.37
C ALA A 183 -2.70 9.12 -4.70
N LEU A 184 -2.61 9.92 -5.78
CA LEU A 184 -3.03 9.48 -7.11
C LEU A 184 -2.18 8.31 -7.61
N LEU A 185 -0.87 8.37 -7.42
CA LEU A 185 0.03 7.29 -7.80
C LEU A 185 -0.30 5.99 -7.05
N PHE A 186 -0.57 6.07 -5.75
CA PHE A 186 -1.03 4.94 -4.95
C PHE A 186 -2.30 4.29 -5.53
N ALA A 187 -3.31 5.10 -5.85
CA ALA A 187 -4.55 4.61 -6.45
C ALA A 187 -4.33 4.00 -7.84
N LEU A 188 -3.46 4.60 -8.67
CA LEU A 188 -3.11 4.09 -10.00
C LEU A 188 -2.45 2.72 -9.96
N PHE A 189 -1.60 2.42 -8.97
CA PHE A 189 -0.97 1.10 -8.82
C PHE A 189 -1.98 -0.04 -8.62
N HIS A 190 -3.20 0.27 -8.20
CA HIS A 190 -4.26 -0.74 -8.04
C HIS A 190 -5.01 -1.06 -9.33
N VAL A 191 -4.78 -0.30 -10.41
CA VAL A 191 -5.32 -0.52 -11.79
C VAL A 191 -6.81 -0.87 -11.78
N ASN A 192 -7.61 -0.14 -11.00
CA ASN A 192 -9.05 -0.40 -10.89
C ASN A 192 -9.84 0.92 -10.80
N LEU A 193 -10.69 1.17 -11.79
CA LEU A 193 -11.44 2.42 -11.90
C LEU A 193 -12.47 2.59 -10.79
N LEU A 194 -13.14 1.50 -10.39
CA LEU A 194 -14.15 1.54 -9.32
C LEU A 194 -13.57 2.04 -7.99
N THR A 195 -12.36 1.61 -7.66
CA THR A 195 -11.71 1.94 -6.40
C THR A 195 -10.79 3.14 -6.45
N PHE A 196 -10.54 3.70 -7.65
CA PHE A 196 -9.57 4.78 -7.85
C PHE A 196 -9.85 6.01 -6.95
N ALA A 197 -11.07 6.52 -6.96
CA ALA A 197 -11.46 7.66 -6.13
C ALA A 197 -11.37 7.33 -4.63
N SER A 198 -11.86 6.17 -4.23
CA SER A 198 -11.82 5.70 -2.84
C SER A 198 -10.39 5.56 -2.34
N LEU A 199 -9.50 4.91 -3.11
CA LEU A 199 -8.10 4.71 -2.74
C LEU A 199 -7.31 6.02 -2.73
N THR A 200 -7.65 6.99 -3.58
CA THR A 200 -7.05 8.34 -3.53
C THR A 200 -7.38 9.02 -2.19
N VAL A 201 -8.64 8.95 -1.74
CA VAL A 201 -9.06 9.54 -0.47
C VAL A 201 -8.46 8.78 0.72
N VAL A 202 -8.42 7.46 0.66
CA VAL A 202 -7.72 6.63 1.66
C VAL A 202 -6.26 7.04 1.75
N ALA A 203 -5.57 7.18 0.62
CA ALA A 203 -4.18 7.60 0.57
C ALA A 203 -3.93 8.96 1.20
N LEU A 204 -4.80 9.95 0.95
CA LEU A 204 -4.74 11.27 1.58
C LEU A 204 -4.97 11.19 3.10
N GLY A 205 -5.92 10.37 3.55
CA GLY A 205 -6.16 10.13 4.98
C GLY A 205 -4.95 9.52 5.70
N LEU A 206 -4.27 8.55 5.06
CA LEU A 206 -3.05 7.95 5.60
C LEU A 206 -1.88 8.95 5.64
N ILE A 207 -1.76 9.84 4.64
CA ILE A 207 -0.78 10.95 4.67
C ILE A 207 -1.06 11.88 5.84
N ALA A 208 -2.32 12.30 6.01
CA ALA A 208 -2.72 13.19 7.11
C ALA A 208 -2.42 12.56 8.48
N LEU A 209 -2.68 11.25 8.62
CA LEU A 209 -2.39 10.51 9.84
C LEU A 209 -0.88 10.45 10.12
N TYR A 210 -0.06 10.22 9.07
CA TYR A 210 1.39 10.24 9.20
C TYR A 210 1.93 11.63 9.56
N GLU A 211 1.40 12.70 8.95
CA GLU A 211 1.74 14.08 9.31
C GLU A 211 1.44 14.40 10.79
N PHE A 212 0.33 13.88 11.27
CA PHE A 212 -0.12 14.13 12.64
C PHE A 212 0.68 13.35 13.68
N THR A 213 1.07 12.11 13.37
CA THR A 213 1.73 11.20 14.33
C THR A 213 3.24 11.20 14.22
N ASP A 214 3.80 11.55 13.06
CA ASP A 214 5.20 11.37 12.67
C ASP A 214 5.73 9.96 13.04
N ASN A 215 4.85 8.97 12.91
CA ASN A 215 5.12 7.57 13.21
C ASN A 215 4.39 6.70 12.19
N LEU A 216 5.15 5.93 11.41
CA LEU A 216 4.62 5.14 10.32
C LEU A 216 3.71 3.98 10.80
N LEU A 217 3.81 3.60 12.08
CA LEU A 217 2.94 2.58 12.67
C LEU A 217 1.46 2.97 12.59
N ALA A 218 1.12 4.26 12.69
CA ALA A 218 -0.26 4.72 12.63
C ALA A 218 -0.89 4.48 11.25
N PRO A 219 -0.31 4.94 10.12
CA PRO A 219 -0.88 4.66 8.80
C PRO A 219 -0.78 3.18 8.42
N ILE A 220 0.27 2.43 8.82
CA ILE A 220 0.31 0.97 8.63
C ILE A 220 -0.88 0.30 9.30
N THR A 221 -1.19 0.66 10.55
CA THR A 221 -2.34 0.12 11.28
C THR A 221 -3.66 0.50 10.60
N ALA A 222 -3.83 1.76 10.20
CA ALA A 222 -5.04 2.20 9.52
C ALA A 222 -5.25 1.48 8.19
N HIS A 223 -4.20 1.28 7.41
CA HIS A 223 -4.24 0.56 6.15
C HIS A 223 -4.57 -0.93 6.35
N ALA A 224 -3.92 -1.58 7.32
CA ALA A 224 -4.21 -2.97 7.68
C ALA A 224 -5.67 -3.16 8.12
N VAL A 225 -6.19 -2.26 8.96
CA VAL A 225 -7.60 -2.25 9.40
C VAL A 225 -8.53 -2.03 8.22
N PHE A 226 -8.23 -1.09 7.32
CA PHE A 226 -8.99 -0.86 6.10
C PHE A 226 -9.08 -2.13 5.24
N ASN A 227 -7.95 -2.78 4.96
CA ASN A 227 -7.92 -4.00 4.15
C ASN A 227 -8.62 -5.17 4.85
N ALA A 228 -8.39 -5.37 6.15
CA ALA A 228 -9.05 -6.42 6.92
C ALA A 228 -10.57 -6.24 6.94
N SER A 229 -11.06 -5.01 7.13
CA SER A 229 -12.49 -4.72 7.14
C SER A 229 -13.15 -5.02 5.80
N ASN A 230 -12.49 -4.66 4.68
CA ASN A 230 -12.97 -4.99 3.34
C ASN A 230 -13.03 -6.50 3.11
N LEU A 231 -12.03 -7.27 3.56
CA LEU A 231 -12.04 -8.73 3.47
C LEU A 231 -13.13 -9.36 4.34
N ILE A 232 -13.33 -8.87 5.57
CA ILE A 232 -14.41 -9.36 6.45
C ILE A 232 -15.77 -9.13 5.78
N MET A 233 -16.01 -7.96 5.22
CA MET A 233 -17.26 -7.67 4.50
C MET A 233 -17.46 -8.56 3.26
N LEU A 234 -16.38 -9.00 2.62
CA LEU A 234 -16.42 -9.93 1.50
C LEU A 234 -16.91 -11.33 1.95
N PHE A 235 -16.40 -11.82 3.09
CA PHE A 235 -16.76 -13.14 3.62
C PHE A 235 -18.18 -13.22 4.22
N TRP A 236 -18.78 -12.07 4.49
CA TRP A 236 -20.13 -12.02 5.08
C TRP A 236 -21.26 -11.83 4.04
N ARG A 237 -20.92 -11.78 2.77
CA ARG A 237 -21.86 -11.76 1.64
C ARG A 237 -22.11 -13.18 1.11
#